data_375fd561a53406146675c73cde28aff4
#
_entry.id   375fd561a53406146675c73cde28aff4
#
_cell.length_a   1.000
_cell.length_b   1.000
_cell.length_c   1.000
_cell.angle_alpha   90.00
_cell.angle_beta   90.00
_cell.angle_gamma   90.00
#
_symmetry.space_group_name_H-M   'P 1'
#
loop_
_entity.id
_entity.type
_entity.pdbx_description
1 polymer ?
#
loop_
_entity_poly.entity_id
_entity_poly.type
_entity_poly.pdbx_seq_one_letter_code
_entity_poly.pdbx_strand_id
1 'polypeptide(L)'
;MPPTLLIRDLLRKKSVSAILFGFIFVSVLLASASAGMIRMLIESTTALMAKSVVPHYVQMHSGALDARAIDHWAEMTGLIHDHQIVEMVPVEGGYLHFGDRDTPETASVMDFYFVRQNERFDFLLNLENERVDVAQGEIAVPVYFMRHRNLAVGDRLRIVHPEFVREFVIRDFVRDAQMNPSVVHSKRFVVHPGDFEFLKRYAGAVEYLIEFRLTHAGKLREFHTLYQSSDLPKTGPAVDVNLFRTLNALSDGIVAAVLLMVSLVLILIAMLCVRLTLLSTLEEDYREIGVLKALGASRRFIRRIYLAKYVLLAGAASLCGYAASYPVSRLLAADIALYLGASDRGLLHAALPFAAAALICGLLILFCLLVLRRFHRVSAVEALRSGIIGDARVSGKRWRLHRSRALPVPVFLGLQGVT
;
A
#
# COMPACT_ATOMS: atom_id res chain seq x y z
N MET A 1 27.07 30.24 -14.98
CA MET A 1 27.17 29.66 -16.33
C MET A 1 25.85 29.89 -17.03
N PRO A 2 25.84 30.32 -18.30
CA PRO A 2 24.59 30.42 -19.04
C PRO A 2 23.97 29.00 -19.16
N PRO A 3 22.64 28.86 -18.97
CA PRO A 3 21.93 27.56 -18.98
C PRO A 3 22.11 26.84 -20.35
N THR A 4 22.42 27.56 -21.39
CA THR A 4 22.67 27.03 -22.72
C THR A 4 23.90 26.10 -22.84
N LEU A 5 24.96 26.32 -22.05
CA LEU A 5 26.13 25.44 -22.04
C LEU A 5 25.84 24.10 -21.31
N LEU A 6 25.08 24.12 -20.24
CA LEU A 6 24.66 22.92 -19.53
C LEU A 6 23.75 22.03 -20.38
N ILE A 7 22.82 22.64 -21.09
CA ILE A 7 21.92 21.93 -22.02
C ILE A 7 22.72 21.31 -23.17
N ARG A 8 23.69 22.03 -23.74
CA ARG A 8 24.54 21.54 -24.84
C ARG A 8 25.41 20.35 -24.42
N ASP A 9 25.91 20.34 -23.17
CA ASP A 9 26.66 19.21 -22.62
C ASP A 9 25.78 17.98 -22.28
N LEU A 10 24.53 18.20 -21.80
CA LEU A 10 23.53 17.13 -21.67
C LEU A 10 23.21 16.50 -23.02
N LEU A 11 23.18 17.29 -24.10
CA LEU A 11 22.90 16.82 -25.46
C LEU A 11 24.08 16.09 -26.10
N ARG A 12 25.33 16.24 -25.59
CA ARG A 12 26.53 15.57 -26.12
C ARG A 12 26.52 14.06 -25.79
N LYS A 13 25.99 13.64 -24.62
CA LYS A 13 25.84 12.23 -24.19
C LYS A 13 24.37 11.88 -24.00
N LYS A 14 23.55 12.04 -25.06
CA LYS A 14 22.07 11.92 -25.01
C LYS A 14 21.60 10.59 -24.45
N SER A 15 22.17 9.46 -24.89
CA SER A 15 21.72 8.12 -24.49
C SER A 15 21.89 7.87 -22.99
N VAL A 16 23.06 8.23 -22.44
CA VAL A 16 23.34 8.03 -21.01
C VAL A 16 22.47 8.95 -20.13
N SER A 17 22.32 10.22 -20.56
CA SER A 17 21.46 11.18 -19.85
C SER A 17 19.99 10.77 -19.89
N ALA A 18 19.51 10.22 -21.01
CA ALA A 18 18.14 9.71 -21.16
C ALA A 18 17.89 8.47 -20.29
N ILE A 19 18.82 7.51 -20.25
CA ILE A 19 18.72 6.33 -19.41
C ILE A 19 18.68 6.73 -17.93
N LEU A 20 19.57 7.62 -17.53
CA LEU A 20 19.61 8.11 -16.15
C LEU A 20 18.34 8.86 -15.76
N PHE A 21 17.87 9.74 -16.66
CA PHE A 21 16.57 10.41 -16.50
C PHE A 21 15.44 9.40 -16.33
N GLY A 22 15.38 8.36 -17.16
CA GLY A 22 14.38 7.30 -17.10
C GLY A 22 14.37 6.56 -15.76
N PHE A 23 15.54 6.14 -15.26
CA PHE A 23 15.61 5.48 -13.95
C PHE A 23 15.16 6.38 -12.80
N ILE A 24 15.59 7.65 -12.79
CA ILE A 24 15.17 8.60 -11.75
C ILE A 24 13.67 8.89 -11.87
N PHE A 25 13.17 9.13 -13.07
CA PHE A 25 11.76 9.38 -13.35
C PHE A 25 10.87 8.24 -12.83
N VAL A 26 11.16 7.00 -13.25
CA VAL A 26 10.36 5.83 -12.85
C VAL A 26 10.46 5.59 -11.34
N SER A 27 11.65 5.73 -10.76
CA SER A 27 11.84 5.59 -9.31
C SER A 27 11.00 6.60 -8.52
N VAL A 28 11.03 7.88 -8.90
CA VAL A 28 10.24 8.93 -8.25
C VAL A 28 8.75 8.72 -8.48
N LEU A 29 8.35 8.34 -9.70
CA LEU A 29 6.96 8.03 -10.05
C LEU A 29 6.40 6.95 -9.13
N LEU A 30 7.08 5.80 -9.03
CA LEU A 30 6.63 4.66 -8.23
C LEU A 30 6.61 4.98 -6.73
N ALA A 31 7.64 5.64 -6.21
CA ALA A 31 7.68 6.02 -4.79
C ALA A 31 6.59 7.02 -4.44
N SER A 32 6.37 8.03 -5.28
CA SER A 32 5.32 9.04 -5.04
C SER A 32 3.93 8.44 -5.20
N ALA A 33 3.72 7.56 -6.18
CA ALA A 33 2.45 6.85 -6.36
C ALA A 33 2.14 5.95 -5.15
N SER A 34 3.13 5.18 -4.69
CA SER A 34 3.00 4.35 -3.49
C SER A 34 2.70 5.17 -2.23
N ALA A 35 3.40 6.29 -2.04
CA ALA A 35 3.16 7.18 -0.91
C ALA A 35 1.73 7.76 -0.93
N GLY A 36 1.22 8.11 -2.12
CA GLY A 36 -0.17 8.55 -2.31
C GLY A 36 -1.17 7.45 -2.00
N MET A 37 -0.89 6.22 -2.44
CA MET A 37 -1.72 5.04 -2.19
C MET A 37 -1.79 4.68 -0.70
N ILE A 38 -0.64 4.63 -0.01
CA ILE A 38 -0.57 4.36 1.45
C ILE A 38 -1.40 5.39 2.22
N ARG A 39 -1.24 6.66 1.88
CA ARG A 39 -2.00 7.72 2.51
C ARG A 39 -3.51 7.54 2.31
N MET A 40 -3.96 7.33 1.06
CA MET A 40 -5.36 7.12 0.75
C MET A 40 -5.92 5.90 1.49
N LEU A 41 -5.15 4.82 1.58
CA LEU A 41 -5.51 3.62 2.31
C LEU A 41 -5.76 3.91 3.81
N ILE A 42 -4.84 4.64 4.46
CA ILE A 42 -4.98 5.01 5.88
C ILE A 42 -6.20 5.91 6.09
N GLU A 43 -6.36 6.95 5.26
CA GLU A 43 -7.46 7.91 5.38
C GLU A 43 -8.82 7.24 5.12
N SER A 44 -8.95 6.46 4.02
CA SER A 44 -10.19 5.77 3.67
C SER A 44 -10.56 4.70 4.69
N THR A 45 -9.60 3.89 5.17
CA THR A 45 -9.86 2.91 6.25
C THR A 45 -10.32 3.60 7.52
N THR A 46 -9.66 4.70 7.92
CA THR A 46 -10.04 5.45 9.13
C THR A 46 -11.42 6.07 8.99
N ALA A 47 -11.73 6.64 7.82
CA ALA A 47 -13.04 7.24 7.54
C ALA A 47 -14.16 6.19 7.52
N LEU A 48 -13.94 5.05 6.87
CA LEU A 48 -14.90 3.94 6.85
C LEU A 48 -15.19 3.45 8.26
N MET A 49 -14.15 3.16 9.06
CA MET A 49 -14.29 2.67 10.43
C MET A 49 -14.99 3.69 11.34
N ALA A 50 -14.73 5.00 11.16
CA ALA A 50 -15.37 6.06 11.92
C ALA A 50 -16.86 6.20 11.56
N LYS A 51 -17.19 6.18 10.27
CA LYS A 51 -18.60 6.30 9.79
C LYS A 51 -19.43 5.06 10.10
N SER A 52 -18.84 3.87 9.99
CA SER A 52 -19.48 2.62 10.38
C SER A 52 -19.63 2.49 11.90
N VAL A 53 -18.93 3.31 12.68
CA VAL A 53 -18.90 3.21 14.15
C VAL A 53 -18.52 1.78 14.58
N VAL A 54 -17.38 1.27 14.10
CA VAL A 54 -16.96 -0.12 14.25
C VAL A 54 -16.82 -0.52 15.72
N PRO A 55 -17.22 -1.74 16.12
CA PRO A 55 -16.97 -2.29 17.45
C PRO A 55 -15.46 -2.44 17.72
N HIS A 56 -15.07 -2.33 18.99
CA HIS A 56 -13.68 -2.56 19.38
C HIS A 56 -13.34 -4.05 19.48
N TYR A 57 -14.35 -4.87 19.81
CA TYR A 57 -14.22 -6.32 19.96
C TYR A 57 -15.50 -7.01 19.46
N VAL A 58 -15.31 -8.10 18.75
CA VAL A 58 -16.38 -8.94 18.20
C VAL A 58 -16.06 -10.38 18.55
N GLN A 59 -17.00 -11.08 19.19
CA GLN A 59 -16.97 -12.51 19.39
C GLN A 59 -17.99 -13.15 18.46
N MET A 60 -17.51 -14.00 17.56
CA MET A 60 -18.40 -14.84 16.76
C MET A 60 -18.93 -16.01 17.61
N HIS A 61 -20.19 -16.37 17.41
CA HIS A 61 -20.81 -17.48 18.10
C HIS A 61 -21.84 -18.18 17.19
N SER A 62 -21.88 -19.49 17.25
CA SER A 62 -22.92 -20.31 16.64
C SER A 62 -23.53 -21.25 17.68
N GLY A 63 -24.85 -21.43 17.65
CA GLY A 63 -25.58 -22.26 18.58
C GLY A 63 -26.48 -21.46 19.52
N ALA A 64 -26.83 -22.05 20.66
CA ALA A 64 -27.73 -21.40 21.61
C ALA A 64 -27.09 -20.15 22.24
N LEU A 65 -27.79 -19.05 22.28
CA LEU A 65 -27.32 -17.78 22.81
C LEU A 65 -28.21 -17.33 23.97
N ASP A 66 -27.60 -17.01 25.12
CA ASP A 66 -28.28 -16.33 26.22
C ASP A 66 -27.94 -14.83 26.18
N ALA A 67 -28.80 -14.06 25.52
CA ALA A 67 -28.64 -12.60 25.41
C ALA A 67 -28.69 -11.92 26.80
N ARG A 68 -29.50 -12.40 27.72
CA ARG A 68 -29.64 -11.80 29.07
C ARG A 68 -28.35 -11.94 29.86
N ALA A 69 -27.67 -13.07 29.73
CA ALA A 69 -26.37 -13.28 30.39
C ALA A 69 -25.32 -12.30 29.86
N ILE A 70 -25.34 -12.03 28.55
CA ILE A 70 -24.43 -11.04 27.92
C ILE A 70 -24.77 -9.63 28.40
N ASP A 71 -26.03 -9.23 28.39
CA ASP A 71 -26.47 -7.92 28.86
C ASP A 71 -26.05 -7.68 30.32
N HIS A 72 -26.35 -8.62 31.20
CA HIS A 72 -26.00 -8.54 32.62
C HIS A 72 -24.49 -8.45 32.85
N TRP A 73 -23.70 -9.26 32.14
CA TRP A 73 -22.25 -9.23 32.24
C TRP A 73 -21.67 -7.89 31.69
N ALA A 74 -22.27 -7.36 30.61
CA ALA A 74 -21.86 -6.09 30.05
C ALA A 74 -22.06 -4.92 31.02
N GLU A 75 -23.18 -4.90 31.74
CA GLU A 75 -23.47 -3.89 32.78
C GLU A 75 -22.48 -3.96 33.96
N MET A 76 -22.13 -5.19 34.37
CA MET A 76 -21.24 -5.39 35.52
C MET A 76 -19.76 -5.06 35.23
N THR A 77 -19.32 -5.18 33.99
CA THR A 77 -17.89 -5.12 33.64
C THR A 77 -17.30 -3.71 33.71
N GLY A 78 -18.09 -2.65 33.60
CA GLY A 78 -17.63 -1.24 33.69
C GLY A 78 -16.62 -0.79 32.61
N LEU A 79 -16.19 -1.69 31.73
CA LEU A 79 -15.30 -1.43 30.60
C LEU A 79 -16.06 -1.13 29.29
N ILE A 80 -17.34 -1.47 29.27
CA ILE A 80 -18.18 -1.45 28.08
C ILE A 80 -18.92 -0.12 28.02
N HIS A 81 -18.83 0.54 26.88
CA HIS A 81 -19.64 1.72 26.58
C HIS A 81 -20.99 1.30 26.00
N ASP A 82 -20.95 0.34 25.08
CA ASP A 82 -22.12 -0.13 24.36
C ASP A 82 -21.89 -1.56 23.86
N HIS A 83 -22.95 -2.35 23.69
CA HIS A 83 -22.87 -3.69 23.12
C HIS A 83 -24.13 -4.00 22.32
N GLN A 84 -24.02 -4.92 21.37
CA GLN A 84 -25.13 -5.44 20.61
C GLN A 84 -24.87 -6.86 20.16
N ILE A 85 -25.93 -7.56 19.79
CA ILE A 85 -25.88 -8.90 19.22
C ILE A 85 -26.47 -8.81 17.82
N VAL A 86 -25.66 -9.09 16.80
CA VAL A 86 -26.07 -9.10 15.42
C VAL A 86 -26.36 -10.54 15.01
N GLU A 87 -27.58 -10.81 14.57
CA GLU A 87 -27.98 -12.09 14.02
C GLU A 87 -27.57 -12.17 12.55
N MET A 88 -26.97 -13.27 12.14
CA MET A 88 -26.59 -13.55 10.77
C MET A 88 -27.25 -14.86 10.31
N VAL A 89 -28.01 -14.79 9.24
CA VAL A 89 -28.63 -15.97 8.61
C VAL A 89 -27.69 -16.49 7.52
N PRO A 90 -27.04 -17.65 7.71
CA PRO A 90 -26.23 -18.25 6.67
C PRO A 90 -27.08 -18.80 5.54
N VAL A 91 -26.67 -18.58 4.30
CA VAL A 91 -27.29 -19.18 3.11
C VAL A 91 -26.19 -19.83 2.28
N GLU A 92 -26.33 -21.12 1.97
CA GLU A 92 -25.36 -21.84 1.16
C GLU A 92 -25.27 -21.25 -0.25
N GLY A 93 -24.07 -21.13 -0.79
CA GLY A 93 -23.81 -20.63 -2.14
C GLY A 93 -24.55 -21.43 -3.23
N GLY A 94 -24.80 -22.71 -2.98
CA GLY A 94 -25.59 -23.56 -3.87
C GLY A 94 -27.03 -23.12 -4.12
N TYR A 95 -27.57 -22.28 -3.24
CA TYR A 95 -28.92 -21.71 -3.38
C TYR A 95 -28.92 -20.29 -3.96
N LEU A 96 -27.75 -19.66 -4.14
CA LEU A 96 -27.65 -18.28 -4.59
C LEU A 96 -27.38 -18.18 -6.09
N HIS A 97 -28.22 -17.40 -6.78
CA HIS A 97 -28.12 -17.10 -8.19
C HIS A 97 -28.05 -15.58 -8.41
N PHE A 98 -26.97 -15.11 -9.02
CA PHE A 98 -26.73 -13.69 -9.28
C PHE A 98 -27.03 -13.30 -10.73
N GLY A 99 -27.88 -12.30 -10.92
CA GLY A 99 -28.30 -11.78 -12.22
C GLY A 99 -29.11 -12.82 -13.01
N ASP A 100 -29.03 -12.75 -14.33
CA ASP A 100 -29.73 -13.68 -15.24
C ASP A 100 -29.04 -15.04 -15.40
N ARG A 101 -28.01 -15.32 -14.61
CA ARG A 101 -27.27 -16.58 -14.68
C ARG A 101 -28.01 -17.67 -13.91
N ASP A 102 -28.31 -18.75 -14.59
CA ASP A 102 -28.94 -19.94 -13.97
C ASP A 102 -27.95 -20.80 -13.16
N THR A 103 -26.69 -20.41 -13.08
CA THR A 103 -25.65 -21.17 -12.36
C THR A 103 -25.55 -20.69 -10.91
N PRO A 104 -25.75 -21.60 -9.93
CA PRO A 104 -25.58 -21.25 -8.52
C PRO A 104 -24.11 -21.01 -8.16
N GLU A 105 -23.88 -20.36 -7.03
CA GLU A 105 -22.53 -20.03 -6.49
C GLU A 105 -21.84 -21.22 -5.80
N THR A 106 -21.96 -22.42 -6.34
CA THR A 106 -21.40 -23.66 -5.76
C THR A 106 -19.87 -23.67 -5.68
N ALA A 107 -19.18 -22.95 -6.55
CA ALA A 107 -17.72 -22.89 -6.59
C ALA A 107 -17.14 -21.75 -5.71
N SER A 108 -17.99 -20.97 -5.03
CA SER A 108 -17.54 -19.91 -4.16
C SER A 108 -17.04 -20.46 -2.83
N VAL A 109 -15.88 -19.97 -2.38
CA VAL A 109 -15.35 -20.23 -1.03
C VAL A 109 -15.88 -19.22 -0.01
N MET A 110 -16.81 -18.32 -0.43
CA MET A 110 -17.37 -17.29 0.42
C MET A 110 -18.56 -17.83 1.21
N ASP A 111 -18.65 -17.42 2.46
CA ASP A 111 -19.81 -17.61 3.32
C ASP A 111 -20.76 -16.43 3.16
N PHE A 112 -22.01 -16.70 2.93
CA PHE A 112 -23.05 -15.70 2.63
C PHE A 112 -23.95 -15.55 3.83
N TYR A 113 -23.94 -14.35 4.44
CA TYR A 113 -24.76 -14.03 5.58
C TYR A 113 -25.77 -12.93 5.24
N PHE A 114 -27.03 -13.19 5.52
CA PHE A 114 -28.09 -12.19 5.39
C PHE A 114 -28.29 -11.55 6.77
N VAL A 115 -28.30 -10.23 6.80
CA VAL A 115 -28.39 -9.42 8.02
C VAL A 115 -29.38 -8.27 7.87
N ARG A 116 -29.82 -7.74 9.00
CA ARG A 116 -30.52 -6.44 9.06
C ARG A 116 -29.48 -5.33 9.25
N GLN A 117 -29.84 -4.10 8.85
CA GLN A 117 -29.03 -2.94 9.21
C GLN A 117 -29.02 -2.74 10.74
N ASN A 118 -27.88 -2.50 11.30
CA ASN A 118 -27.73 -2.24 12.73
C ASN A 118 -28.24 -0.85 13.10
N GLU A 119 -28.78 -0.70 14.31
CA GLU A 119 -29.37 0.56 14.77
C GLU A 119 -28.40 1.41 15.61
N ARG A 120 -27.49 0.76 16.36
CA ARG A 120 -26.66 1.42 17.38
C ARG A 120 -25.27 1.76 16.88
N PHE A 121 -24.56 0.80 16.32
CA PHE A 121 -23.22 0.93 15.75
C PHE A 121 -22.96 -0.22 14.75
N ASP A 122 -21.76 -0.36 14.21
CA ASP A 122 -21.43 -1.29 13.12
C ASP A 122 -22.34 -1.13 11.92
N PHE A 123 -22.46 0.12 11.45
CA PHE A 123 -23.32 0.42 10.30
C PHE A 123 -22.71 -0.11 9.01
N LEU A 124 -23.52 -0.81 8.23
CA LEU A 124 -23.21 -1.17 6.86
C LEU A 124 -23.50 0.03 5.96
N LEU A 125 -22.48 0.50 5.23
CA LEU A 125 -22.56 1.75 4.46
C LEU A 125 -22.70 1.47 2.96
N ASN A 126 -23.35 2.38 2.25
CA ASN A 126 -23.42 2.36 0.79
C ASN A 126 -22.17 3.00 0.14
N LEU A 127 -22.18 3.17 -1.18
CA LEU A 127 -21.06 3.77 -1.90
C LEU A 127 -20.88 5.27 -1.61
N GLU A 128 -21.91 5.94 -1.11
CA GLU A 128 -21.90 7.34 -0.65
C GLU A 128 -21.46 7.49 0.81
N ASN A 129 -21.17 6.36 1.48
CA ASN A 129 -20.85 6.27 2.91
C ASN A 129 -21.99 6.71 3.82
N GLU A 130 -23.21 6.44 3.40
CA GLU A 130 -24.44 6.58 4.18
C GLU A 130 -24.91 5.20 4.65
N ARG A 131 -25.76 5.15 5.65
CA ARG A 131 -26.34 3.88 6.12
C ARG A 131 -27.21 3.28 5.03
N VAL A 132 -27.02 1.99 4.79
CA VAL A 132 -27.88 1.24 3.84
C VAL A 132 -29.29 1.14 4.39
N ASP A 133 -30.27 1.47 3.55
CA ASP A 133 -31.67 1.25 3.80
C ASP A 133 -32.31 0.56 2.59
N VAL A 134 -33.02 -0.54 2.81
CA VAL A 134 -33.63 -1.36 1.76
C VAL A 134 -35.10 -1.67 2.09
N ALA A 135 -35.96 -1.54 1.09
CA ALA A 135 -37.36 -1.90 1.20
C ALA A 135 -37.54 -3.44 1.10
N GLN A 136 -38.75 -3.91 1.41
CA GLN A 136 -39.11 -5.32 1.30
C GLN A 136 -38.93 -5.81 -0.15
N GLY A 137 -38.22 -6.93 -0.35
CA GLY A 137 -37.88 -7.45 -1.67
C GLY A 137 -36.69 -6.76 -2.32
N GLU A 138 -36.06 -5.79 -1.68
CA GLU A 138 -34.79 -5.21 -2.09
C GLU A 138 -33.64 -5.77 -1.24
N ILE A 139 -32.42 -5.71 -1.80
CA ILE A 139 -31.20 -6.17 -1.12
C ILE A 139 -30.04 -5.23 -1.41
N ALA A 140 -29.19 -5.05 -0.42
CA ALA A 140 -27.88 -4.44 -0.65
C ALA A 140 -26.78 -5.53 -0.58
N VAL A 141 -25.95 -5.56 -1.61
CA VAL A 141 -24.99 -6.61 -1.90
C VAL A 141 -23.58 -6.14 -1.60
N PRO A 142 -22.69 -6.95 -0.97
CA PRO A 142 -21.29 -6.54 -0.73
C PRO A 142 -20.60 -6.08 -2.02
N VAL A 143 -19.85 -4.98 -1.95
CA VAL A 143 -19.05 -4.39 -3.06
C VAL A 143 -18.17 -5.43 -3.75
N TYR A 144 -17.76 -6.47 -3.02
CA TYR A 144 -17.02 -7.61 -3.58
C TYR A 144 -17.72 -8.19 -4.83
N PHE A 145 -19.04 -8.42 -4.79
CA PHE A 145 -19.80 -9.03 -5.89
C PHE A 145 -20.07 -8.05 -7.04
N MET A 146 -20.16 -6.74 -6.76
CA MET A 146 -20.20 -5.72 -7.81
C MET A 146 -19.08 -5.91 -8.81
N ARG A 147 -17.85 -6.16 -8.31
CA ARG A 147 -16.67 -6.31 -9.16
C ARG A 147 -16.48 -7.73 -9.69
N HIS A 148 -16.62 -8.74 -8.83
CA HIS A 148 -16.34 -10.14 -9.22
C HIS A 148 -17.43 -10.74 -10.10
N ARG A 149 -18.66 -10.26 -9.98
CA ARG A 149 -19.81 -10.76 -10.78
C ARG A 149 -20.31 -9.72 -11.78
N ASN A 150 -19.71 -8.52 -11.80
CA ASN A 150 -20.12 -7.39 -12.64
C ASN A 150 -21.60 -7.05 -12.45
N LEU A 151 -22.05 -7.01 -11.19
CA LEU A 151 -23.42 -6.68 -10.82
C LEU A 151 -23.64 -5.17 -10.82
N ALA A 152 -24.87 -4.78 -11.17
CA ALA A 152 -25.33 -3.39 -11.14
C ALA A 152 -26.58 -3.24 -10.29
N VAL A 153 -26.89 -2.01 -9.88
CA VAL A 153 -28.16 -1.67 -9.24
C VAL A 153 -29.31 -1.99 -10.23
N GLY A 154 -30.32 -2.68 -9.74
CA GLY A 154 -31.44 -3.17 -10.55
C GLY A 154 -31.32 -4.64 -10.97
N ASP A 155 -30.12 -5.24 -10.87
CA ASP A 155 -29.96 -6.68 -11.10
C ASP A 155 -30.70 -7.48 -10.03
N ARG A 156 -30.92 -8.76 -10.30
CA ARG A 156 -31.67 -9.67 -9.43
C ARG A 156 -30.76 -10.65 -8.72
N LEU A 157 -31.08 -10.93 -7.47
CA LEU A 157 -30.52 -12.03 -6.70
C LEU A 157 -31.66 -12.99 -6.33
N ARG A 158 -31.50 -14.27 -6.67
CA ARG A 158 -32.50 -15.30 -6.35
C ARG A 158 -31.90 -16.29 -5.36
N ILE A 159 -32.68 -16.61 -4.33
CA ILE A 159 -32.41 -17.75 -3.43
C ILE A 159 -33.35 -18.88 -3.85
N VAL A 160 -32.78 -19.96 -4.35
CA VAL A 160 -33.53 -21.15 -4.79
C VAL A 160 -33.31 -22.26 -3.77
N HIS A 161 -34.04 -22.21 -2.68
CA HIS A 161 -34.01 -23.23 -1.61
C HIS A 161 -35.06 -24.31 -1.90
N PRO A 162 -34.88 -25.58 -1.45
CA PRO A 162 -35.86 -26.64 -1.66
C PRO A 162 -37.28 -26.33 -1.18
N GLU A 163 -37.43 -25.49 -0.15
CA GLU A 163 -38.73 -25.15 0.45
C GLU A 163 -39.31 -23.81 -0.04
N PHE A 164 -38.47 -22.96 -0.66
CA PHE A 164 -38.97 -21.64 -1.15
C PHE A 164 -38.06 -21.09 -2.25
N VAL A 165 -38.62 -20.19 -3.04
CA VAL A 165 -37.85 -19.34 -3.97
C VAL A 165 -38.12 -17.89 -3.57
N ARG A 166 -37.05 -17.13 -3.35
CA ARG A 166 -37.11 -15.71 -3.01
C ARG A 166 -36.25 -14.91 -3.97
N GLU A 167 -36.83 -13.87 -4.55
CA GLU A 167 -36.12 -12.97 -5.46
C GLU A 167 -35.98 -11.60 -4.80
N PHE A 168 -34.82 -11.00 -4.95
CA PHE A 168 -34.49 -9.66 -4.50
C PHE A 168 -33.97 -8.82 -5.65
N VAL A 169 -34.27 -7.53 -5.64
CA VAL A 169 -33.68 -6.54 -6.55
C VAL A 169 -32.53 -5.85 -5.85
N ILE A 170 -31.37 -5.79 -6.47
CA ILE A 170 -30.20 -5.10 -5.92
C ILE A 170 -30.48 -3.59 -5.91
N ARG A 171 -30.61 -3.04 -4.72
CA ARG A 171 -30.86 -1.61 -4.50
C ARG A 171 -29.57 -0.82 -4.36
N ASP A 172 -28.56 -1.41 -3.71
CA ASP A 172 -27.32 -0.73 -3.37
C ASP A 172 -26.17 -1.74 -3.17
N PHE A 173 -24.95 -1.24 -3.04
CA PHE A 173 -23.78 -2.03 -2.69
C PHE A 173 -23.23 -1.63 -1.32
N VAL A 174 -22.85 -2.64 -0.53
CA VAL A 174 -22.43 -2.50 0.86
C VAL A 174 -20.92 -2.45 0.99
N ARG A 175 -20.43 -1.44 1.69
CA ARG A 175 -19.11 -1.41 2.31
C ARG A 175 -19.23 -1.85 3.76
N ASP A 176 -18.64 -2.98 4.08
CA ASP A 176 -18.66 -3.58 5.41
C ASP A 176 -17.28 -3.42 6.06
N ALA A 177 -17.17 -2.62 7.12
CA ALA A 177 -15.88 -2.36 7.76
C ALA A 177 -15.23 -3.62 8.37
N GLN A 178 -16.02 -4.65 8.69
CA GLN A 178 -15.55 -5.92 9.25
C GLN A 178 -15.23 -6.96 8.17
N MET A 179 -16.11 -7.14 7.17
CA MET A 179 -16.08 -8.26 6.21
C MET A 179 -15.86 -7.83 4.76
N ASN A 180 -15.40 -6.59 4.53
CA ASN A 180 -15.21 -6.02 3.19
C ASN A 180 -14.04 -6.64 2.40
N PRO A 181 -12.85 -6.89 3.00
CA PRO A 181 -11.70 -7.38 2.24
C PRO A 181 -11.96 -8.71 1.55
N SER A 182 -11.37 -8.90 0.37
CA SER A 182 -11.46 -10.17 -0.37
C SER A 182 -10.86 -11.38 0.35
N VAL A 183 -9.94 -11.14 1.28
CA VAL A 183 -9.32 -12.18 2.14
C VAL A 183 -10.24 -12.66 3.26
N VAL A 184 -11.32 -11.93 3.55
CA VAL A 184 -12.34 -12.36 4.52
C VAL A 184 -13.43 -13.10 3.74
N HIS A 185 -13.63 -14.37 4.04
CA HIS A 185 -14.58 -15.21 3.32
C HIS A 185 -16.04 -14.87 3.62
N SER A 186 -16.34 -14.43 4.83
CA SER A 186 -17.71 -14.04 5.24
C SER A 186 -18.14 -12.74 4.59
N LYS A 187 -19.36 -12.69 4.05
CA LYS A 187 -19.96 -11.53 3.37
C LYS A 187 -21.37 -11.29 3.86
N ARG A 188 -21.66 -10.06 4.31
CA ARG A 188 -22.98 -9.66 4.83
C ARG A 188 -23.82 -8.96 3.76
N PHE A 189 -24.99 -9.51 3.49
CA PHE A 189 -26.01 -8.98 2.62
C PHE A 189 -27.09 -8.32 3.47
N VAL A 190 -27.43 -7.06 3.18
CA VAL A 190 -28.45 -6.34 3.95
C VAL A 190 -29.81 -6.52 3.29
N VAL A 191 -30.77 -7.00 4.07
CA VAL A 191 -32.16 -7.17 3.67
C VAL A 191 -33.11 -6.44 4.63
N HIS A 192 -34.33 -6.18 4.17
CA HIS A 192 -35.38 -5.61 5.01
C HIS A 192 -35.70 -6.54 6.20
N PRO A 193 -36.02 -6.00 7.39
CA PRO A 193 -36.36 -6.82 8.57
C PRO A 193 -37.40 -7.92 8.33
N GLY A 194 -38.40 -7.66 7.54
CA GLY A 194 -39.45 -8.66 7.19
C GLY A 194 -38.89 -9.81 6.34
N ASP A 195 -37.96 -9.53 5.41
CA ASP A 195 -37.31 -10.56 4.61
C ASP A 195 -36.29 -11.33 5.43
N PHE A 196 -35.60 -10.68 6.38
CA PHE A 196 -34.70 -11.33 7.32
C PHE A 196 -35.44 -12.36 8.18
N GLU A 197 -36.58 -12.00 8.78
CA GLU A 197 -37.38 -12.92 9.59
C GLU A 197 -37.95 -14.09 8.74
N PHE A 198 -38.25 -13.84 7.47
CA PHE A 198 -38.63 -14.89 6.54
C PHE A 198 -37.47 -15.88 6.34
N LEU A 199 -36.27 -15.40 6.00
CA LEU A 199 -35.08 -16.26 5.78
C LEU A 199 -34.70 -17.02 7.04
N LYS A 200 -34.78 -16.38 8.20
CA LYS A 200 -34.47 -16.99 9.52
C LYS A 200 -35.31 -18.23 9.84
N ARG A 201 -36.57 -18.28 9.36
CA ARG A 201 -37.46 -19.45 9.56
C ARG A 201 -36.97 -20.70 8.84
N TYR A 202 -36.27 -20.54 7.73
CA TYR A 202 -35.77 -21.63 6.90
C TYR A 202 -34.27 -21.89 7.11
N ALA A 203 -33.59 -21.03 7.88
CA ALA A 203 -32.20 -21.23 8.23
C ALA A 203 -32.09 -22.37 9.25
N GLY A 204 -31.20 -23.33 9.01
CA GLY A 204 -30.95 -24.43 9.93
C GLY A 204 -30.31 -23.97 11.25
N ALA A 205 -29.47 -22.94 11.20
CA ALA A 205 -28.84 -22.30 12.36
C ALA A 205 -28.65 -20.81 12.09
N VAL A 206 -28.66 -20.01 13.14
CA VAL A 206 -28.32 -18.59 13.11
C VAL A 206 -26.98 -18.43 13.76
N GLU A 207 -26.11 -17.63 13.16
CA GLU A 207 -24.84 -17.22 13.73
C GLU A 207 -24.93 -15.81 14.30
N TYR A 208 -24.09 -15.52 15.27
CA TYR A 208 -24.14 -14.28 16.02
C TYR A 208 -22.78 -13.58 16.01
N LEU A 209 -22.82 -12.25 15.86
CA LEU A 209 -21.71 -11.38 16.23
C LEU A 209 -22.08 -10.70 17.54
N ILE A 210 -21.35 -11.02 18.60
CA ILE A 210 -21.47 -10.37 19.90
C ILE A 210 -20.45 -9.24 19.91
N GLU A 211 -20.93 -8.02 19.80
CA GLU A 211 -20.11 -6.85 19.53
C GLU A 211 -20.05 -5.90 20.71
N PHE A 212 -18.84 -5.43 21.01
CA PHE A 212 -18.60 -4.54 22.14
C PHE A 212 -17.85 -3.29 21.72
N ARG A 213 -18.35 -2.14 22.21
CA ARG A 213 -17.63 -0.87 22.20
C ARG A 213 -17.15 -0.56 23.61
N LEU A 214 -15.84 -0.43 23.77
CA LEU A 214 -15.23 -0.14 25.06
C LEU A 214 -15.22 1.35 25.35
N THR A 215 -15.32 1.71 26.63
CA THR A 215 -15.16 3.10 27.09
C THR A 215 -13.78 3.66 26.75
N HIS A 216 -12.75 2.79 26.80
CA HIS A 216 -11.38 3.13 26.44
C HIS A 216 -10.79 2.03 25.53
N ALA A 217 -10.51 2.35 24.28
CA ALA A 217 -9.92 1.41 23.31
C ALA A 217 -8.56 0.83 23.77
N GLY A 218 -7.81 1.55 24.61
CA GLY A 218 -6.55 1.04 25.19
C GLY A 218 -6.69 -0.17 26.12
N LYS A 219 -7.90 -0.46 26.61
CA LYS A 219 -8.19 -1.61 27.48
C LYS A 219 -8.61 -2.88 26.73
N LEU A 220 -8.44 -2.90 25.42
CA LEU A 220 -8.87 -4.01 24.57
C LEU A 220 -8.25 -5.36 24.98
N ARG A 221 -6.98 -5.39 25.34
CA ARG A 221 -6.31 -6.63 25.81
C ARG A 221 -6.85 -7.11 27.14
N GLU A 222 -7.11 -6.21 28.08
CA GLU A 222 -7.74 -6.52 29.37
C GLU A 222 -9.14 -7.11 29.15
N PHE A 223 -9.92 -6.46 28.29
CA PHE A 223 -11.26 -6.90 27.92
C PHE A 223 -11.25 -8.29 27.25
N HIS A 224 -10.35 -8.52 26.30
CA HIS A 224 -10.20 -9.83 25.64
C HIS A 224 -9.95 -10.94 26.67
N THR A 225 -9.02 -10.72 27.60
CA THR A 225 -8.71 -11.72 28.64
C THR A 225 -9.92 -11.96 29.54
N LEU A 226 -10.63 -10.91 29.93
CA LEU A 226 -11.81 -10.99 30.76
C LEU A 226 -12.95 -11.76 30.09
N TYR A 227 -13.21 -11.45 28.80
CA TYR A 227 -14.24 -12.16 28.03
C TYR A 227 -13.89 -13.64 27.84
N GLN A 228 -12.65 -13.95 27.49
CA GLN A 228 -12.21 -15.33 27.28
C GLN A 228 -12.22 -16.18 28.58
N SER A 229 -12.08 -15.56 29.74
CA SER A 229 -12.18 -16.25 31.05
C SER A 229 -13.62 -16.36 31.55
N SER A 230 -14.60 -15.69 30.94
CA SER A 230 -16.01 -15.77 31.32
C SER A 230 -16.67 -17.04 30.75
N ASP A 231 -17.87 -17.39 31.25
CA ASP A 231 -18.70 -18.48 30.73
C ASP A 231 -19.62 -18.02 29.58
N LEU A 232 -19.38 -16.87 28.99
CA LEU A 232 -20.16 -16.32 27.88
C LEU A 232 -19.99 -17.13 26.60
N PRO A 233 -20.96 -17.03 25.65
CA PRO A 233 -20.92 -17.71 24.37
C PRO A 233 -19.67 -17.30 23.54
N LYS A 234 -18.85 -18.29 23.10
CA LYS A 234 -17.57 -18.09 22.40
C LYS A 234 -17.15 -19.27 21.54
N THR A 235 -18.09 -19.89 20.80
CA THR A 235 -17.77 -21.04 19.92
C THR A 235 -16.98 -20.67 18.68
N GLY A 236 -17.05 -19.40 18.22
CA GLY A 236 -16.33 -18.90 17.08
C GLY A 236 -15.09 -18.05 17.46
N PRO A 237 -14.37 -17.54 16.47
CA PRO A 237 -13.21 -16.68 16.70
C PRO A 237 -13.59 -15.33 17.30
N ALA A 238 -12.65 -14.76 18.07
CA ALA A 238 -12.71 -13.38 18.53
C ALA A 238 -11.87 -12.49 17.60
N VAL A 239 -12.42 -11.36 17.21
CA VAL A 239 -11.79 -10.40 16.30
C VAL A 239 -11.81 -9.01 16.91
N ASP A 240 -10.73 -8.28 16.81
CA ASP A 240 -10.61 -6.92 17.33
C ASP A 240 -10.51 -5.85 16.21
N VAL A 241 -10.69 -4.61 16.60
CA VAL A 241 -10.63 -3.46 15.69
C VAL A 241 -9.27 -3.32 14.98
N ASN A 242 -8.17 -3.79 15.60
CA ASN A 242 -6.85 -3.73 14.97
C ASN A 242 -6.73 -4.77 13.86
N LEU A 243 -7.33 -5.95 14.06
CA LEU A 243 -7.37 -6.98 13.02
C LEU A 243 -8.24 -6.52 11.84
N PHE A 244 -9.41 -5.91 12.08
CA PHE A 244 -10.23 -5.33 11.00
C PHE A 244 -9.45 -4.29 10.20
N ARG A 245 -8.74 -3.38 10.88
CA ARG A 245 -7.88 -2.38 10.21
C ARG A 245 -6.79 -3.04 9.38
N THR A 246 -6.13 -4.05 9.92
CA THR A 246 -5.05 -4.77 9.23
C THR A 246 -5.58 -5.51 8.00
N LEU A 247 -6.69 -6.23 8.12
CA LEU A 247 -7.31 -6.96 7.00
C LEU A 247 -7.75 -6.02 5.87
N ASN A 248 -8.38 -4.90 6.21
CA ASN A 248 -8.77 -3.88 5.22
C ASN A 248 -7.57 -3.24 4.50
N ALA A 249 -6.42 -3.17 5.17
CA ALA A 249 -5.21 -2.59 4.60
C ALA A 249 -4.30 -3.61 3.88
N LEU A 250 -4.52 -4.92 4.03
CA LEU A 250 -3.56 -5.95 3.66
C LEU A 250 -3.27 -5.99 2.17
N SER A 251 -4.30 -6.11 1.33
CA SER A 251 -4.14 -6.26 -0.12
C SER A 251 -3.44 -5.06 -0.75
N ASP A 252 -3.96 -3.86 -0.48
CA ASP A 252 -3.45 -2.62 -1.06
C ASP A 252 -2.12 -2.20 -0.43
N GLY A 253 -1.92 -2.53 0.85
CA GLY A 253 -0.65 -2.34 1.56
C GLY A 253 0.48 -3.17 0.96
N ILE A 254 0.23 -4.42 0.55
CA ILE A 254 1.20 -5.27 -0.15
C ILE A 254 1.58 -4.65 -1.50
N VAL A 255 0.60 -4.20 -2.29
CA VAL A 255 0.86 -3.54 -3.57
C VAL A 255 1.73 -2.30 -3.38
N ALA A 256 1.39 -1.45 -2.40
CA ALA A 256 2.19 -0.27 -2.09
C ALA A 256 3.63 -0.63 -1.65
N ALA A 257 3.81 -1.66 -0.85
CA ALA A 257 5.14 -2.14 -0.41
C ALA A 257 5.98 -2.65 -1.60
N VAL A 258 5.37 -3.40 -2.52
CA VAL A 258 6.05 -3.86 -3.76
C VAL A 258 6.50 -2.69 -4.61
N LEU A 259 5.65 -1.68 -4.81
CA LEU A 259 6.00 -0.46 -5.56
C LEU A 259 7.17 0.30 -4.92
N LEU A 260 7.18 0.41 -3.59
CA LEU A 260 8.31 1.01 -2.85
C LEU A 260 9.59 0.20 -3.01
N MET A 261 9.52 -1.13 -2.94
CA MET A 261 10.68 -2.00 -3.12
C MET A 261 11.26 -1.86 -4.53
N VAL A 262 10.43 -1.88 -5.56
CA VAL A 262 10.87 -1.66 -6.96
C VAL A 262 11.50 -0.27 -7.12
N SER A 263 10.88 0.77 -6.54
CA SER A 263 11.45 2.13 -6.54
C SER A 263 12.83 2.16 -5.88
N LEU A 264 13.03 1.47 -4.75
CA LEU A 264 14.33 1.39 -4.06
C LEU A 264 15.39 0.73 -4.94
N VAL A 265 15.07 -0.36 -5.62
CA VAL A 265 16.00 -1.02 -6.55
C VAL A 265 16.37 -0.09 -7.70
N LEU A 266 15.39 0.60 -8.29
CA LEU A 266 15.64 1.55 -9.39
C LEU A 266 16.52 2.73 -8.97
N ILE A 267 16.36 3.27 -7.75
CA ILE A 267 17.24 4.35 -7.27
C ILE A 267 18.67 3.86 -7.03
N LEU A 268 18.86 2.61 -6.56
CA LEU A 268 20.19 2.02 -6.43
C LEU A 268 20.86 1.88 -7.80
N ILE A 269 20.12 1.42 -8.82
CA ILE A 269 20.61 1.35 -10.20
C ILE A 269 20.96 2.75 -10.72
N ALA A 270 20.10 3.73 -10.50
CA ALA A 270 20.35 5.12 -10.88
C ALA A 270 21.65 5.65 -10.22
N MET A 271 21.86 5.38 -8.94
CA MET A 271 23.09 5.76 -8.23
C MET A 271 24.34 5.11 -8.83
N LEU A 272 24.27 3.82 -9.17
CA LEU A 272 25.38 3.14 -9.86
C LEU A 272 25.66 3.75 -11.22
N CYS A 273 24.62 4.01 -12.02
CA CYS A 273 24.76 4.68 -13.32
C CYS A 273 25.35 6.08 -13.18
N VAL A 274 24.90 6.88 -12.19
CA VAL A 274 25.48 8.19 -11.87
C VAL A 274 26.95 8.07 -11.54
N ARG A 275 27.33 7.11 -10.69
CA ARG A 275 28.72 6.89 -10.30
C ARG A 275 29.58 6.57 -11.51
N LEU A 276 29.18 5.60 -12.34
CA LEU A 276 29.94 5.17 -13.51
C LEU A 276 30.08 6.31 -14.53
N THR A 277 28.98 7.03 -14.79
CA THR A 277 28.97 8.17 -15.72
C THR A 277 29.85 9.32 -15.23
N LEU A 278 29.80 9.63 -13.91
CA LEU A 278 30.65 10.66 -13.32
C LEU A 278 32.14 10.27 -13.44
N LEU A 279 32.49 9.00 -13.15
CA LEU A 279 33.85 8.51 -13.28
C LEU A 279 34.35 8.65 -14.71
N SER A 280 33.63 8.10 -15.68
CA SER A 280 33.98 8.19 -17.11
C SER A 280 34.09 9.64 -17.59
N THR A 281 33.18 10.52 -17.19
CA THR A 281 33.23 11.94 -17.58
C THR A 281 34.44 12.65 -16.97
N LEU A 282 34.77 12.36 -15.71
CA LEU A 282 35.94 12.95 -15.07
C LEU A 282 37.26 12.43 -15.66
N GLU A 283 37.29 11.20 -16.15
CA GLU A 283 38.45 10.62 -16.89
C GLU A 283 38.59 11.29 -18.25
N GLU A 284 37.53 11.44 -19.01
CA GLU A 284 37.55 12.13 -20.31
C GLU A 284 38.00 13.59 -20.19
N ASP A 285 37.44 14.32 -19.20
CA ASP A 285 37.69 15.73 -18.98
C ASP A 285 38.96 16.01 -18.12
N TYR A 286 39.77 14.96 -17.82
CA TYR A 286 40.91 15.06 -16.87
C TYR A 286 41.90 16.16 -17.26
N ARG A 287 42.21 16.25 -18.55
CA ARG A 287 43.14 17.28 -19.11
C ARG A 287 42.53 18.69 -19.03
N GLU A 288 41.24 18.83 -19.32
CA GLU A 288 40.54 20.12 -19.23
C GLU A 288 40.47 20.61 -17.78
N ILE A 289 40.24 19.71 -16.83
CA ILE A 289 40.26 19.99 -15.38
C ILE A 289 41.67 20.46 -14.96
N GLY A 290 42.73 19.85 -15.50
CA GLY A 290 44.10 20.25 -15.26
C GLY A 290 44.38 21.68 -15.71
N VAL A 291 43.97 22.04 -16.92
CA VAL A 291 44.11 23.43 -17.50
C VAL A 291 43.29 24.44 -16.66
N LEU A 292 42.05 24.13 -16.29
CA LEU A 292 41.24 24.99 -15.45
C LEU A 292 41.90 25.27 -14.10
N LYS A 293 42.50 24.26 -13.47
CA LYS A 293 43.24 24.41 -12.22
C LYS A 293 44.52 25.25 -12.38
N ALA A 294 45.24 25.09 -13.50
CA ALA A 294 46.40 25.92 -13.84
C ALA A 294 46.04 27.38 -14.02
N LEU A 295 44.87 27.67 -14.57
CA LEU A 295 44.30 29.03 -14.71
C LEU A 295 43.74 29.60 -13.39
N GLY A 296 43.86 28.88 -12.28
CA GLY A 296 43.44 29.35 -10.95
C GLY A 296 41.99 29.02 -10.57
N ALA A 297 41.28 28.19 -11.34
CA ALA A 297 39.91 27.79 -10.98
C ALA A 297 39.85 27.02 -9.67
N SER A 298 39.00 27.47 -8.74
CA SER A 298 38.87 26.82 -7.44
C SER A 298 38.24 25.44 -7.54
N ARG A 299 38.65 24.52 -6.67
CA ARG A 299 38.07 23.15 -6.59
C ARG A 299 36.55 23.16 -6.40
N ARG A 300 36.02 24.19 -5.68
CA ARG A 300 34.59 24.37 -5.45
C ARG A 300 33.86 24.74 -6.77
N PHE A 301 34.49 25.54 -7.60
CA PHE A 301 33.94 25.97 -8.89
C PHE A 301 33.81 24.77 -9.84
N ILE A 302 34.86 23.98 -10.01
CA ILE A 302 34.87 22.76 -10.86
C ILE A 302 33.78 21.80 -10.38
N ARG A 303 33.73 21.52 -9.08
CA ARG A 303 32.68 20.65 -8.52
C ARG A 303 31.27 21.15 -8.80
N ARG A 304 31.00 22.45 -8.70
CA ARG A 304 29.69 23.03 -8.97
C ARG A 304 29.27 22.85 -10.43
N ILE A 305 30.20 22.88 -11.37
CA ILE A 305 29.93 22.66 -12.81
C ILE A 305 29.39 21.25 -13.03
N TYR A 306 30.12 20.23 -12.58
CA TYR A 306 29.69 18.83 -12.74
C TYR A 306 28.42 18.52 -11.96
N LEU A 307 28.30 19.04 -10.73
CA LEU A 307 27.12 18.85 -9.92
C LEU A 307 25.85 19.47 -10.56
N ALA A 308 25.95 20.66 -11.14
CA ALA A 308 24.82 21.38 -11.72
C ALA A 308 24.09 20.56 -12.80
N LYS A 309 24.82 19.81 -13.62
CA LYS A 309 24.28 18.92 -14.63
C LYS A 309 23.38 17.84 -14.02
N TYR A 310 23.85 17.15 -12.98
CA TYR A 310 23.11 16.06 -12.32
C TYR A 310 21.97 16.58 -11.45
N VAL A 311 22.13 17.76 -10.83
CA VAL A 311 21.05 18.44 -10.08
C VAL A 311 19.92 18.81 -11.02
N LEU A 312 20.23 19.35 -12.20
CA LEU A 312 19.23 19.73 -13.16
C LEU A 312 18.50 18.52 -13.74
N LEU A 313 19.24 17.45 -14.05
CA LEU A 313 18.67 16.18 -14.54
C LEU A 313 17.79 15.52 -13.47
N ALA A 314 18.29 15.40 -12.22
CA ALA A 314 17.56 14.82 -11.12
C ALA A 314 16.31 15.64 -10.77
N GLY A 315 16.43 16.97 -10.75
CA GLY A 315 15.31 17.88 -10.49
C GLY A 315 14.22 17.77 -11.54
N ALA A 316 14.58 17.81 -12.83
CA ALA A 316 13.64 17.65 -13.94
C ALA A 316 12.96 16.26 -13.92
N ALA A 317 13.73 15.18 -13.76
CA ALA A 317 13.21 13.83 -13.68
C ALA A 317 12.28 13.64 -12.48
N SER A 318 12.65 14.21 -11.32
CA SER A 318 11.83 14.15 -10.10
C SER A 318 10.53 14.94 -10.24
N LEU A 319 10.56 16.11 -10.85
CA LEU A 319 9.35 16.90 -11.11
C LEU A 319 8.40 16.19 -12.06
N CYS A 320 8.92 15.66 -13.18
CA CYS A 320 8.14 14.88 -14.13
C CYS A 320 7.59 13.60 -13.50
N GLY A 321 8.40 12.87 -12.72
CA GLY A 321 7.98 11.65 -12.02
C GLY A 321 6.88 11.91 -10.98
N TYR A 322 7.02 13.00 -10.21
CA TYR A 322 5.98 13.45 -9.28
C TYR A 322 4.68 13.83 -9.99
N ALA A 323 4.75 14.60 -11.06
CA ALA A 323 3.57 14.96 -11.84
C ALA A 323 2.86 13.73 -12.45
N ALA A 324 3.63 12.78 -12.98
CA ALA A 324 3.11 11.54 -13.54
C ALA A 324 2.59 10.57 -12.46
N SER A 325 3.05 10.67 -11.21
CA SER A 325 2.57 9.83 -10.12
C SER A 325 1.09 10.06 -9.78
N TYR A 326 0.56 11.25 -10.04
CA TYR A 326 -0.82 11.59 -9.71
C TYR A 326 -1.87 10.76 -10.48
N PRO A 327 -1.86 10.67 -11.82
CA PRO A 327 -2.78 9.78 -12.54
C PRO A 327 -2.51 8.30 -12.22
N VAL A 328 -1.24 7.90 -12.06
CA VAL A 328 -0.90 6.50 -11.74
C VAL A 328 -1.42 6.10 -10.36
N SER A 329 -1.25 6.94 -9.34
CA SER A 329 -1.80 6.65 -8.01
C SER A 329 -3.33 6.56 -8.01
N ARG A 330 -4.02 7.36 -8.83
CA ARG A 330 -5.48 7.26 -8.98
C ARG A 330 -5.93 5.93 -9.58
N LEU A 331 -5.23 5.45 -10.61
CA LEU A 331 -5.52 4.17 -11.23
C LEU A 331 -5.28 3.02 -10.25
N LEU A 332 -4.16 3.03 -9.54
CA LEU A 332 -3.81 2.00 -8.56
C LEU A 332 -4.71 2.03 -7.31
N ALA A 333 -5.20 3.20 -6.93
CA ALA A 333 -6.06 3.37 -5.76
C ALA A 333 -7.57 3.28 -6.08
N ALA A 334 -7.94 2.93 -7.31
CA ALA A 334 -9.35 2.80 -7.70
C ALA A 334 -10.09 1.76 -6.83
N ASP A 335 -9.43 0.66 -6.49
CA ASP A 335 -9.97 -0.38 -5.62
C ASP A 335 -10.14 0.12 -4.18
N ILE A 336 -9.16 0.88 -3.65
CA ILE A 336 -9.28 1.52 -2.34
C ILE A 336 -10.52 2.43 -2.30
N ALA A 337 -10.72 3.24 -3.34
CA ALA A 337 -11.88 4.11 -3.44
C ALA A 337 -13.21 3.35 -3.51
N LEU A 338 -13.23 2.22 -4.20
CA LEU A 338 -14.42 1.38 -4.32
C LEU A 338 -14.76 0.68 -3.00
N TYR A 339 -13.78 0.00 -2.40
CA TYR A 339 -14.01 -0.82 -1.20
C TYR A 339 -14.07 -0.03 0.10
N LEU A 340 -13.27 1.03 0.23
CA LEU A 340 -13.13 1.78 1.49
C LEU A 340 -13.74 3.19 1.41
N GLY A 341 -14.09 3.65 0.21
CA GLY A 341 -14.57 5.00 -0.03
C GLY A 341 -13.45 5.99 -0.39
N ALA A 342 -13.82 7.04 -1.09
CA ALA A 342 -12.91 8.12 -1.39
C ALA A 342 -12.62 8.94 -0.13
N SER A 343 -11.35 9.25 0.12
CA SER A 343 -10.98 10.20 1.17
C SER A 343 -11.20 11.64 0.70
N ASP A 344 -11.51 12.54 1.63
CA ASP A 344 -11.60 13.97 1.35
C ASP A 344 -10.27 14.52 0.85
N ARG A 345 -10.29 15.27 -0.25
CA ARG A 345 -9.12 15.83 -0.91
C ARG A 345 -8.65 17.11 -0.21
N GLY A 346 -8.04 17.00 0.97
CA GLY A 346 -7.38 18.13 1.64
C GLY A 346 -6.07 18.53 0.96
N LEU A 347 -5.61 19.78 1.19
CA LEU A 347 -4.30 20.30 0.70
C LEU A 347 -3.11 19.39 1.10
N LEU A 348 -3.23 18.69 2.20
CA LEU A 348 -2.24 17.71 2.67
C LEU A 348 -2.15 16.47 1.76
N HIS A 349 -3.08 16.24 0.84
CA HIS A 349 -3.09 15.06 -0.04
C HIS A 349 -1.83 14.97 -0.93
N ALA A 350 -1.27 16.11 -1.34
CA ALA A 350 -0.05 16.17 -2.13
C ALA A 350 1.26 16.10 -1.31
N ALA A 351 1.20 16.28 0.02
CA ALA A 351 2.39 16.45 0.85
C ALA A 351 3.27 15.20 0.94
N LEU A 352 2.67 14.02 1.17
CA LEU A 352 3.42 12.76 1.32
C LEU A 352 4.08 12.31 0.00
N PRO A 353 3.36 12.29 -1.16
CA PRO A 353 3.98 12.02 -2.46
C PRO A 353 5.09 13.03 -2.81
N PHE A 354 4.88 14.32 -2.51
CA PHE A 354 5.90 15.35 -2.71
C PHE A 354 7.14 15.11 -1.84
N ALA A 355 6.96 14.76 -0.57
CA ALA A 355 8.05 14.44 0.34
C ALA A 355 8.86 13.24 -0.16
N ALA A 356 8.20 12.19 -0.70
CA ALA A 356 8.88 11.05 -1.30
C ALA A 356 9.73 11.46 -2.52
N ALA A 357 9.19 12.30 -3.41
CA ALA A 357 9.93 12.82 -4.56
C ALA A 357 11.13 13.67 -4.13
N ALA A 358 10.94 14.57 -3.17
CA ALA A 358 11.99 15.43 -2.63
C ALA A 358 13.10 14.61 -1.94
N LEU A 359 12.73 13.55 -1.21
CA LEU A 359 13.67 12.65 -0.56
C LEU A 359 14.57 11.94 -1.58
N ILE A 360 14.00 11.37 -2.64
CA ILE A 360 14.75 10.70 -3.71
C ILE A 360 15.66 11.69 -4.43
N CYS A 361 15.16 12.85 -4.79
CA CYS A 361 15.95 13.91 -5.42
C CYS A 361 17.13 14.34 -4.53
N GLY A 362 16.86 14.59 -3.25
CA GLY A 362 17.87 14.97 -2.26
C GLY A 362 18.93 13.88 -2.06
N LEU A 363 18.53 12.63 -2.01
CA LEU A 363 19.41 11.48 -1.84
C LEU A 363 20.33 11.29 -3.03
N LEU A 364 19.83 11.49 -4.27
CA LEU A 364 20.64 11.47 -5.49
C LEU A 364 21.64 12.64 -5.52
N ILE A 365 21.21 13.84 -5.17
CA ILE A 365 22.11 15.02 -5.11
C ILE A 365 23.18 14.81 -4.06
N LEU A 366 22.82 14.30 -2.87
CA LEU A 366 23.77 13.96 -1.81
C LEU A 366 24.78 12.90 -2.28
N PHE A 367 24.31 11.87 -2.98
CA PHE A 367 25.18 10.83 -3.55
C PHE A 367 26.16 11.41 -4.58
N CYS A 368 25.69 12.26 -5.51
CA CYS A 368 26.57 12.97 -6.45
C CYS A 368 27.63 13.81 -5.72
N LEU A 369 27.24 14.51 -4.65
CA LEU A 369 28.18 15.27 -3.81
C LEU A 369 29.24 14.40 -3.16
N LEU A 370 28.86 13.22 -2.64
CA LEU A 370 29.78 12.28 -2.00
C LEU A 370 30.76 11.68 -3.01
N VAL A 371 30.28 11.28 -4.18
CA VAL A 371 31.14 10.78 -5.28
C VAL A 371 32.15 11.86 -5.69
N LEU A 372 31.69 13.09 -5.94
CA LEU A 372 32.57 14.21 -6.31
C LEU A 372 33.57 14.61 -5.21
N ARG A 373 33.22 14.41 -3.91
CA ARG A 373 34.15 14.67 -2.79
C ARG A 373 35.32 13.69 -2.78
N ARG A 374 35.12 12.44 -3.16
CA ARG A 374 36.15 11.40 -3.15
C ARG A 374 37.25 11.65 -4.21
N PHE A 375 36.91 12.38 -5.30
CA PHE A 375 37.83 12.69 -6.42
C PHE A 375 38.76 13.91 -6.20
N HIS A 376 38.83 14.48 -5.01
CA HIS A 376 39.60 15.69 -4.70
C HIS A 376 41.14 15.54 -4.67
N ARG A 377 41.69 14.33 -4.81
CA ARG A 377 43.13 14.06 -4.62
C ARG A 377 43.96 14.20 -5.90
N VAL A 378 43.40 14.61 -7.03
CA VAL A 378 44.12 14.74 -8.28
C VAL A 378 44.97 16.02 -8.30
N SER A 379 46.29 15.87 -8.46
CA SER A 379 47.23 16.96 -8.62
C SER A 379 47.18 17.56 -10.05
N ALA A 380 47.28 18.90 -10.17
CA ALA A 380 47.33 19.54 -11.48
C ALA A 380 48.55 19.13 -12.31
N VAL A 381 49.66 18.88 -11.65
CA VAL A 381 50.93 18.44 -12.29
C VAL A 381 50.81 17.02 -12.85
N GLU A 382 50.11 16.13 -12.14
CA GLU A 382 49.88 14.73 -12.53
C GLU A 382 48.90 14.65 -13.74
N ALA A 383 47.91 15.53 -13.77
CA ALA A 383 46.92 15.65 -14.86
C ALA A 383 47.54 16.13 -16.18
N LEU A 384 48.58 16.99 -16.12
CA LEU A 384 49.26 17.52 -17.29
C LEU A 384 50.38 16.58 -17.79
N ARG A 385 50.94 15.76 -16.90
CA ARG A 385 52.10 14.89 -17.23
C ARG A 385 51.73 13.52 -17.74
N SER A 386 50.69 12.86 -17.18
CA SER A 386 50.35 11.46 -17.49
C SER A 386 49.16 11.28 -18.43
N GLY A 387 48.28 12.23 -18.56
CA GLY A 387 47.13 12.15 -19.47
C GLY A 387 46.13 11.00 -19.22
N ILE A 388 46.45 10.12 -18.27
CA ILE A 388 45.68 8.90 -17.92
C ILE A 388 45.61 8.79 -16.39
N ILE A 389 44.45 8.50 -15.84
CA ILE A 389 44.22 8.20 -14.41
C ILE A 389 44.69 6.74 -14.13
N GLY A 390 45.96 6.42 -14.46
CA GLY A 390 46.43 5.03 -14.41
C GLY A 390 47.39 4.69 -13.30
N ASP A 391 48.03 5.68 -12.62
CA ASP A 391 49.12 5.41 -11.68
C ASP A 391 49.00 6.13 -10.32
N ALA A 392 47.84 6.49 -9.86
CA ALA A 392 47.66 6.79 -8.44
C ALA A 392 47.84 5.48 -7.68
N ARG A 393 49.03 5.30 -7.08
CA ARG A 393 49.38 4.20 -6.17
C ARG A 393 48.15 3.85 -5.33
N VAL A 394 47.50 2.75 -5.66
CA VAL A 394 46.61 2.04 -4.76
C VAL A 394 47.47 1.54 -3.60
N SER A 395 47.63 2.37 -2.59
CA SER A 395 48.19 1.99 -1.29
C SER A 395 47.11 1.21 -0.51
N GLY A 396 46.53 0.22 -1.15
CA GLY A 396 45.78 -0.83 -0.49
C GLY A 396 46.77 -1.97 -0.22
N LYS A 397 46.68 -2.62 0.92
CA LYS A 397 47.42 -3.85 1.26
C LYS A 397 47.23 -4.86 0.12
N ARG A 398 48.12 -4.80 -0.88
CA ARG A 398 48.15 -5.80 -1.96
C ARG A 398 48.50 -7.14 -1.31
N TRP A 399 47.57 -8.07 -1.39
CA TRP A 399 47.83 -9.46 -1.08
C TRP A 399 48.93 -9.94 -2.02
N ARG A 400 50.09 -10.29 -1.46
CA ARG A 400 51.24 -10.72 -2.26
C ARG A 400 51.14 -12.21 -2.50
N LEU A 401 51.18 -12.64 -3.77
CA LEU A 401 51.05 -14.04 -4.19
C LEU A 401 51.97 -15.01 -3.42
N HIS A 402 53.19 -14.57 -3.09
CA HIS A 402 54.19 -15.38 -2.35
C HIS A 402 53.80 -15.65 -0.88
N ARG A 403 52.77 -14.99 -0.36
CA ARG A 403 52.31 -15.12 1.04
C ARG A 403 51.02 -15.92 1.17
N SER A 404 50.34 -16.22 0.06
CA SER A 404 49.09 -16.99 0.03
C SER A 404 49.35 -18.41 -0.49
N ARG A 405 49.66 -19.32 0.45
CA ARG A 405 49.83 -20.76 0.14
C ARG A 405 48.53 -21.54 -0.06
N ALA A 406 47.36 -20.91 0.09
CA ALA A 406 46.09 -21.61 0.19
C ALA A 406 45.16 -21.48 -1.04
N LEU A 407 45.45 -20.58 -2.02
CA LEU A 407 44.56 -20.35 -3.15
C LEU A 407 45.28 -20.65 -4.49
N PRO A 408 44.59 -21.35 -5.44
CA PRO A 408 45.11 -21.53 -6.80
C PRO A 408 45.28 -20.18 -7.50
N VAL A 409 46.36 -20.05 -8.29
CA VAL A 409 46.73 -18.82 -8.99
C VAL A 409 45.59 -18.15 -9.77
N PRO A 410 44.73 -18.88 -10.52
CA PRO A 410 43.63 -18.27 -11.26
C PRO A 410 42.58 -17.60 -10.33
N VAL A 411 42.29 -18.22 -9.20
CA VAL A 411 41.30 -17.69 -8.21
C VAL A 411 41.90 -16.45 -7.50
N PHE A 412 43.19 -16.46 -7.21
CA PHE A 412 43.87 -15.30 -6.62
C PHE A 412 43.84 -14.08 -7.58
N LEU A 413 44.11 -14.30 -8.86
CA LEU A 413 44.09 -13.24 -9.88
C LEU A 413 42.68 -12.72 -10.13
N GLY A 414 41.67 -13.59 -10.11
CA GLY A 414 40.25 -13.20 -10.23
C GLY A 414 39.81 -12.33 -9.05
N LEU A 415 40.18 -12.68 -7.82
CA LEU A 415 39.84 -11.88 -6.63
C LEU A 415 40.60 -10.53 -6.60
N GLN A 416 41.81 -10.46 -7.13
CA GLN A 416 42.59 -9.22 -7.20
C GLN A 416 42.07 -8.25 -8.27
N GLY A 417 41.34 -8.75 -9.30
CA GLY A 417 40.73 -7.93 -10.32
C GLY A 417 39.38 -7.30 -9.89
N VAL A 418 38.81 -7.78 -8.78
CA VAL A 418 37.53 -7.30 -8.24
C VAL A 418 37.72 -6.31 -7.07
N THR A 419 38.89 -6.25 -6.44
CA THR A 419 39.22 -5.33 -5.35
C THR A 419 40.12 -4.18 -5.84
#